data_5d9d97cca363ba37e49c2405bf694770
#
_entry.id   5d9d97cca363ba37e49c2405bf694770
#
_cell.length_a   1.000
_cell.length_b   1.000
_cell.length_c   1.000
_cell.angle_alpha   90.00
_cell.angle_beta   90.00
_cell.angle_gamma   90.00
#
_symmetry.space_group_name_H-M   'P 1'
#
loop_
_entity.id
_entity.type
_entity.pdbx_description
1 polymer ?
#
loop_
_entity_poly.entity_id
_entity_poly.type
_entity_poly.pdbx_seq_one_letter_code
_entity_poly.pdbx_strand_id
1 'polypeptide(L)'
;GDSTNPHRVLDYKRFISASTLAYAKLQADIIRKHIKPGDFVTTNGMFSNMDNHKMTKESLDFYTYDSYPNFGYALDMYDPSEGAMRDRNWSDKLIDVRSISNEFGIMEQQSGANGWSSRMEAPAPRPGQLALWTMQSIAHGADFISYFRWRTCIMGTEIYWHGILDYSNRDNRRLAEVKEVRNKLDTIKEVAGSDYMASVGVIKDYDNLWDSEVDVWHGRVEKQSSKALFRAAQHSHTPTDYIYLTPETDLEKLKGYKVLFYPHATILEPKRVKLLEEYVSEGGTLVFGCRTGYKDMTGKCVMETLPGLVSDLTGADVYEYTFIAPDSEPVGIDWDGSTLEASVFVDLLQVKGDNAKEEAV
;
A
#
# COMPACT_ATOMS: atom_id res chain seq x y z
N GLY A 1 25.29 -0.71 18.64
CA GLY A 1 25.40 -1.66 17.58
C GLY A 1 24.25 -2.63 17.66
N ASP A 2 23.42 -2.59 16.68
CA ASP A 2 22.15 -3.28 16.75
C ASP A 2 22.31 -4.72 16.31
N SER A 3 22.62 -5.57 17.26
CA SER A 3 22.47 -7.01 17.13
C SER A 3 21.03 -7.44 17.51
N THR A 4 20.03 -6.68 17.06
CA THR A 4 18.64 -7.03 17.31
C THR A 4 18.33 -8.31 16.53
N ASN A 5 17.83 -9.32 17.22
CA ASN A 5 17.42 -10.56 16.59
C ASN A 5 16.17 -10.29 15.71
N PRO A 6 16.26 -10.41 14.36
CA PRO A 6 15.18 -10.05 13.46
C PRO A 6 13.92 -10.89 13.69
N HIS A 7 14.06 -12.14 14.10
CA HIS A 7 12.92 -13.01 14.40
C HIS A 7 12.10 -12.49 15.58
N ARG A 8 12.79 -12.03 16.63
CA ARG A 8 12.12 -11.40 17.79
C ARG A 8 11.43 -10.09 17.44
N VAL A 9 12.00 -9.33 16.50
CA VAL A 9 11.38 -8.07 16.05
C VAL A 9 10.13 -8.37 15.24
N LEU A 10 10.17 -9.35 14.34
CA LEU A 10 9.00 -9.80 13.60
C LEU A 10 7.87 -10.24 14.54
N ASP A 11 8.18 -11.09 15.54
CA ASP A 11 7.20 -11.51 16.54
C ASP A 11 6.69 -10.34 17.40
N TYR A 12 7.56 -9.38 17.71
CA TYR A 12 7.16 -8.18 18.44
C TYR A 12 6.20 -7.31 17.63
N LYS A 13 6.42 -7.17 16.33
CA LYS A 13 5.48 -6.47 15.43
C LYS A 13 4.12 -7.15 15.37
N ARG A 14 4.10 -8.48 15.25
CA ARG A 14 2.87 -9.28 15.34
C ARG A 14 2.15 -9.08 16.69
N PHE A 15 2.90 -9.06 17.77
CA PHE A 15 2.36 -8.82 19.12
C PHE A 15 1.76 -7.41 19.25
N ILE A 16 2.46 -6.37 18.78
CA ILE A 16 1.94 -4.99 18.79
C ILE A 16 0.63 -4.92 18.01
N SER A 17 0.60 -5.48 16.79
CA SER A 17 -0.61 -5.53 15.99
C SER A 17 -1.75 -6.24 16.73
N ALA A 18 -1.52 -7.45 17.21
CA ALA A 18 -2.54 -8.23 17.93
C ALA A 18 -3.06 -7.52 19.18
N SER A 19 -2.16 -6.88 19.95
CA SER A 19 -2.54 -6.13 21.15
C SER A 19 -3.41 -4.91 20.83
N THR A 20 -3.05 -4.18 19.77
CA THR A 20 -3.82 -3.02 19.31
C THR A 20 -5.21 -3.43 18.79
N LEU A 21 -5.27 -4.52 18.03
CA LEU A 21 -6.54 -5.09 17.56
C LEU A 21 -7.45 -5.51 18.71
N ALA A 22 -6.89 -6.18 19.73
CA ALA A 22 -7.66 -6.59 20.91
C ALA A 22 -8.25 -5.37 21.66
N TYR A 23 -7.49 -4.28 21.73
CA TYR A 23 -7.96 -3.05 22.33
C TYR A 23 -9.03 -2.36 21.47
N ALA A 24 -8.84 -2.28 20.16
CA ALA A 24 -9.85 -1.74 19.24
C ALA A 24 -11.16 -2.53 19.32
N LYS A 25 -11.07 -3.85 19.34
CA LYS A 25 -12.23 -4.72 19.47
C LYS A 25 -12.98 -4.50 20.80
N LEU A 26 -12.26 -4.39 21.92
CA LEU A 26 -12.85 -4.09 23.22
C LEU A 26 -13.66 -2.79 23.18
N GLN A 27 -13.10 -1.74 22.56
CA GLN A 27 -13.81 -0.45 22.43
C GLN A 27 -15.03 -0.56 21.52
N ALA A 28 -14.90 -1.20 20.36
CA ALA A 28 -15.99 -1.41 19.42
C ALA A 28 -17.14 -2.21 20.06
N ASP A 29 -16.83 -3.30 20.78
CA ASP A 29 -17.82 -4.13 21.48
C ASP A 29 -18.58 -3.34 22.56
N ILE A 30 -17.92 -2.40 23.24
CA ILE A 30 -18.57 -1.50 24.22
C ILE A 30 -19.47 -0.51 23.50
N ILE A 31 -18.98 0.18 22.48
CA ILE A 31 -19.71 1.18 21.70
C ILE A 31 -21.00 0.55 21.14
N ARG A 32 -20.89 -0.64 20.51
CA ARG A 32 -22.02 -1.34 19.88
C ARG A 32 -23.17 -1.65 20.85
N LYS A 33 -22.94 -1.68 22.17
CA LYS A 33 -23.99 -1.85 23.18
C LYS A 33 -24.80 -0.56 23.42
N HIS A 34 -24.32 0.58 22.95
CA HIS A 34 -24.89 1.89 23.25
C HIS A 34 -25.34 2.69 22.02
N ILE A 35 -24.95 2.26 20.83
CA ILE A 35 -25.38 2.88 19.56
C ILE A 35 -26.74 2.34 19.12
N LYS A 36 -27.40 3.07 18.22
CA LYS A 36 -28.71 2.70 17.68
C LYS A 36 -28.56 1.80 16.45
N PRO A 37 -29.60 1.04 16.10
CA PRO A 37 -29.64 0.36 14.80
C PRO A 37 -29.45 1.37 13.64
N GLY A 38 -28.49 1.09 12.77
CA GLY A 38 -28.11 1.96 11.65
C GLY A 38 -26.95 2.92 11.92
N ASP A 39 -26.52 3.07 13.18
CA ASP A 39 -25.26 3.73 13.49
C ASP A 39 -24.09 2.78 13.15
N PHE A 40 -22.92 3.35 12.84
CA PHE A 40 -21.72 2.60 12.48
C PHE A 40 -20.53 2.92 13.39
N VAL A 41 -19.60 1.99 13.46
CA VAL A 41 -18.32 2.13 14.17
C VAL A 41 -17.18 2.11 13.15
N THR A 42 -16.40 3.15 13.12
CA THR A 42 -15.20 3.23 12.29
C THR A 42 -14.10 3.97 13.03
N THR A 43 -12.89 3.89 12.50
CA THR A 43 -11.75 4.70 12.96
C THR A 43 -10.74 4.87 11.83
N ASN A 44 -9.91 5.90 11.94
CA ASN A 44 -8.77 6.10 11.06
C ASN A 44 -7.75 5.00 11.30
N GLY A 45 -7.35 4.31 10.26
CA GLY A 45 -6.37 3.23 10.35
C GLY A 45 -4.93 3.73 10.37
N MET A 46 -4.06 2.89 10.90
CA MET A 46 -2.61 3.13 10.93
C MET A 46 -1.91 2.07 10.06
N PHE A 47 -1.36 2.48 8.93
CA PHE A 47 -0.95 1.61 7.85
C PHE A 47 -0.02 0.46 8.20
N SER A 48 1.24 0.71 8.49
CA SER A 48 2.25 -0.34 8.54
C SER A 48 2.37 -1.06 9.88
N ASN A 49 1.77 -0.49 10.93
CA ASN A 49 2.02 -0.97 12.29
C ASN A 49 1.06 -2.06 12.77
N MET A 50 0.01 -2.35 12.01
CA MET A 50 -1.02 -3.30 12.41
C MET A 50 -1.73 -3.90 11.19
N ASP A 51 -2.33 -5.06 11.38
CA ASP A 51 -3.20 -5.73 10.41
C ASP A 51 -4.55 -5.00 10.35
N ASN A 52 -4.65 -4.04 9.43
CA ASN A 52 -5.85 -3.24 9.25
C ASN A 52 -7.02 -4.05 8.68
N HIS A 53 -6.74 -5.09 7.89
CA HIS A 53 -7.78 -5.99 7.36
C HIS A 53 -8.48 -6.71 8.50
N LYS A 54 -7.71 -7.31 9.39
CA LYS A 54 -8.24 -7.99 10.57
C LYS A 54 -8.94 -7.02 11.52
N MET A 55 -8.38 -5.82 11.74
CA MET A 55 -9.02 -4.79 12.56
C MET A 55 -10.39 -4.42 12.01
N THR A 56 -10.48 -4.11 10.72
CA THR A 56 -11.73 -3.72 10.08
C THR A 56 -12.75 -4.85 10.19
N LYS A 57 -12.37 -6.07 9.84
CA LYS A 57 -13.24 -7.24 9.92
C LYS A 57 -13.79 -7.51 11.31
N GLU A 58 -12.96 -7.38 12.36
CA GLU A 58 -13.35 -7.77 13.72
C GLU A 58 -14.00 -6.64 14.52
N SER A 59 -13.78 -5.38 14.13
CA SER A 59 -14.10 -4.22 14.98
C SER A 59 -14.91 -3.12 14.30
N LEU A 60 -14.77 -2.94 12.99
CA LEU A 60 -15.32 -1.80 12.27
C LEU A 60 -16.42 -2.23 11.29
N ASP A 61 -17.26 -1.30 10.89
CA ASP A 61 -18.23 -1.50 9.82
C ASP A 61 -17.63 -1.19 8.45
N PHE A 62 -16.69 -0.26 8.39
CA PHE A 62 -15.85 0.08 7.24
C PHE A 62 -14.59 0.79 7.70
N TYR A 63 -13.62 0.93 6.79
CA TYR A 63 -12.35 1.59 7.08
C TYR A 63 -12.40 3.07 6.73
N THR A 64 -11.70 3.90 7.49
CA THR A 64 -11.49 5.32 7.15
C THR A 64 -10.02 5.68 7.15
N TYR A 65 -9.69 6.75 6.42
CA TYR A 65 -8.32 7.16 6.16
C TYR A 65 -8.13 8.67 6.26
N ASP A 66 -6.97 9.09 6.72
CA ASP A 66 -6.55 10.49 6.77
C ASP A 66 -5.63 10.79 5.59
N SER A 67 -6.13 11.60 4.67
CA SER A 67 -5.53 11.89 3.37
C SER A 67 -4.84 13.26 3.37
N TYR A 68 -3.52 13.24 3.47
CA TYR A 68 -2.67 14.43 3.45
C TYR A 68 -1.65 14.40 2.30
N PRO A 69 -2.07 14.59 1.05
CA PRO A 69 -1.20 14.39 -0.12
C PRO A 69 0.04 15.29 -0.14
N ASN A 70 -0.04 16.49 0.44
CA ASN A 70 1.09 17.40 0.51
C ASN A 70 2.20 16.99 1.49
N PHE A 71 2.04 15.92 2.27
CA PHE A 71 3.17 15.37 3.03
C PHE A 71 4.31 14.90 2.10
N GLY A 72 3.98 14.46 0.89
CA GLY A 72 4.97 14.20 -0.14
C GLY A 72 5.71 15.44 -0.66
N TYR A 73 5.35 16.63 -0.17
CA TYR A 73 5.99 17.91 -0.50
C TYR A 73 6.68 18.52 0.72
N ALA A 74 6.83 17.79 1.81
CA ALA A 74 7.57 18.27 2.97
C ALA A 74 8.97 18.70 2.56
N LEU A 75 9.46 19.78 3.16
CA LEU A 75 10.68 20.47 2.70
C LEU A 75 11.92 19.59 2.69
N ASP A 76 11.96 18.59 3.54
CA ASP A 76 13.06 17.63 3.70
C ASP A 76 12.88 16.32 2.90
N MET A 77 11.74 16.14 2.24
CA MET A 77 11.40 14.93 1.48
C MET A 77 11.20 15.19 -0.03
N TYR A 78 11.58 16.37 -0.51
CA TYR A 78 11.41 16.73 -1.91
C TYR A 78 12.32 15.93 -2.82
N ASP A 79 11.76 15.15 -3.72
CA ASP A 79 12.44 14.50 -4.83
C ASP A 79 12.03 15.17 -6.15
N PRO A 80 12.89 15.96 -6.79
CA PRO A 80 12.56 16.62 -8.04
C PRO A 80 12.35 15.65 -9.21
N SER A 81 12.85 14.42 -9.12
CA SER A 81 12.65 13.39 -10.15
C SER A 81 11.21 12.91 -10.24
N GLU A 82 10.41 13.10 -9.21
CA GLU A 82 9.00 12.70 -9.20
C GLU A 82 8.07 13.66 -9.97
N GLY A 83 8.49 14.88 -10.25
CA GLY A 83 7.89 15.82 -11.21
C GLY A 83 6.37 15.72 -11.39
N ALA A 84 5.97 15.32 -12.58
CA ALA A 84 4.55 15.19 -12.97
C ALA A 84 3.80 14.06 -12.24
N MET A 85 4.49 13.10 -11.65
CA MET A 85 3.88 12.02 -10.88
C MET A 85 3.51 12.40 -9.45
N ARG A 86 3.92 13.59 -8.97
CA ARG A 86 3.79 13.97 -7.57
C ARG A 86 2.36 13.87 -7.03
N ASP A 87 1.38 14.45 -7.71
CA ASP A 87 -0.01 14.36 -7.28
C ASP A 87 -0.60 12.94 -7.48
N ARG A 88 -0.07 12.17 -8.45
CA ARG A 88 -0.48 10.80 -8.72
C ARG A 88 0.09 9.79 -7.72
N ASN A 89 1.23 10.09 -7.12
CA ASN A 89 1.86 9.21 -6.11
C ASN A 89 0.94 8.94 -4.93
N TRP A 90 0.00 9.82 -4.64
CA TRP A 90 -0.98 9.61 -3.59
C TRP A 90 -1.97 8.46 -3.88
N SER A 91 -2.14 8.09 -5.15
CA SER A 91 -2.91 6.92 -5.55
C SER A 91 -2.40 5.62 -4.92
N ASP A 92 -1.10 5.50 -4.62
CA ASP A 92 -0.53 4.36 -3.90
C ASP A 92 -1.23 4.12 -2.56
N LYS A 93 -1.45 5.20 -1.79
CA LYS A 93 -2.15 5.12 -0.51
C LYS A 93 -3.64 4.80 -0.66
N LEU A 94 -4.29 5.36 -1.67
CA LEU A 94 -5.70 5.11 -1.93
C LEU A 94 -5.97 3.66 -2.40
N ILE A 95 -5.06 3.09 -3.19
CA ILE A 95 -5.10 1.67 -3.56
C ILE A 95 -4.95 0.78 -2.31
N ASP A 96 -4.03 1.15 -1.42
CA ASP A 96 -3.81 0.42 -0.16
C ASP A 96 -5.04 0.45 0.74
N VAL A 97 -5.67 1.62 0.90
CA VAL A 97 -6.92 1.81 1.66
C VAL A 97 -8.06 0.97 1.09
N ARG A 98 -8.29 1.03 -0.23
CA ARG A 98 -9.32 0.22 -0.90
C ARG A 98 -9.11 -1.27 -0.68
N SER A 99 -7.87 -1.74 -0.60
CA SER A 99 -7.57 -3.15 -0.34
C SER A 99 -8.09 -3.62 1.02
N ILE A 100 -8.16 -2.71 2.01
CA ILE A 100 -8.59 -3.01 3.39
C ILE A 100 -10.10 -3.13 3.46
N SER A 101 -10.82 -2.22 2.81
CA SER A 101 -12.28 -2.18 2.81
C SER A 101 -12.76 -1.63 1.48
N ASN A 102 -13.63 -2.36 0.80
CA ASN A 102 -14.22 -1.90 -0.46
C ASN A 102 -15.02 -0.60 -0.25
N GLU A 103 -15.83 -0.58 0.81
CA GLU A 103 -16.42 0.66 1.32
C GLU A 103 -15.43 1.36 2.24
N PHE A 104 -15.04 2.59 1.89
CA PHE A 104 -14.16 3.39 2.73
C PHE A 104 -14.46 4.88 2.62
N GLY A 105 -14.06 5.63 3.65
CA GLY A 105 -14.18 7.08 3.66
C GLY A 105 -12.85 7.78 3.90
N ILE A 106 -12.74 9.00 3.41
CA ILE A 106 -11.68 9.91 3.82
C ILE A 106 -12.18 10.72 5.01
N MET A 107 -11.71 10.36 6.21
CA MET A 107 -12.12 11.00 7.45
C MET A 107 -11.48 12.37 7.61
N GLU A 108 -10.25 12.52 7.16
CA GLU A 108 -9.52 13.78 7.16
C GLU A 108 -8.88 14.04 5.81
N GLN A 109 -9.51 14.85 4.98
CA GLN A 109 -8.88 15.34 3.75
C GLN A 109 -8.15 16.64 4.04
N GLN A 110 -6.89 16.73 3.70
CA GLN A 110 -6.12 17.98 3.81
C GLN A 110 -6.85 19.15 3.17
N SER A 111 -6.98 20.27 3.89
CA SER A 111 -7.67 21.46 3.40
C SER A 111 -6.84 22.74 3.45
N GLY A 112 -5.72 22.75 4.15
CA GLY A 112 -4.84 23.91 4.27
C GLY A 112 -3.38 23.54 4.38
N ALA A 113 -2.52 24.49 4.72
CA ALA A 113 -1.15 24.21 5.13
C ALA A 113 -1.15 23.42 6.45
N ASN A 114 -0.18 22.54 6.62
CA ASN A 114 -0.12 21.69 7.80
C ASN A 114 1.17 21.91 8.58
N GLY A 115 1.03 21.87 9.89
CA GLY A 115 2.13 21.95 10.82
C GLY A 115 1.68 22.03 12.26
N TRP A 116 2.60 21.78 13.13
CA TRP A 116 2.45 21.99 14.57
C TRP A 116 3.28 23.19 15.00
N SER A 117 3.10 23.66 16.20
CA SER A 117 3.94 24.73 16.76
C SER A 117 5.44 24.35 16.77
N SER A 118 5.74 23.06 16.74
CA SER A 118 7.11 22.52 16.77
C SER A 118 7.71 22.24 15.39
N ARG A 119 6.90 22.20 14.30
CA ARG A 119 7.35 21.76 12.99
C ARG A 119 6.42 22.21 11.86
N MET A 120 6.99 22.72 10.77
CA MET A 120 6.29 22.83 9.48
C MET A 120 6.24 21.46 8.81
N GLU A 121 5.09 21.10 8.21
CA GLU A 121 4.90 19.80 7.60
C GLU A 121 4.64 19.92 6.09
N ALA A 122 3.65 20.70 5.69
CA ALA A 122 3.25 20.77 4.31
C ALA A 122 2.70 22.15 3.91
N PRO A 123 2.96 22.61 2.68
CA PRO A 123 2.43 23.87 2.18
C PRO A 123 0.91 23.82 2.00
N ALA A 124 0.30 25.00 1.85
CA ALA A 124 -1.11 25.09 1.47
C ALA A 124 -1.37 24.46 0.10
N PRO A 125 -2.52 23.81 -0.10
CA PRO A 125 -2.91 23.31 -1.40
C PRO A 125 -2.88 24.42 -2.46
N ARG A 126 -2.31 24.13 -3.62
CA ARG A 126 -2.34 25.02 -4.77
C ARG A 126 -3.78 25.14 -5.30
N PRO A 127 -4.12 26.20 -6.05
CA PRO A 127 -5.41 26.29 -6.71
C PRO A 127 -5.70 25.02 -7.55
N GLY A 128 -6.86 24.41 -7.34
CA GLY A 128 -7.29 23.20 -8.00
C GLY A 128 -6.90 21.88 -7.29
N GLN A 129 -5.95 21.88 -6.34
CA GLN A 129 -5.52 20.66 -5.67
C GLN A 129 -6.59 20.05 -4.74
N LEU A 130 -7.41 20.86 -4.07
CA LEU A 130 -8.49 20.32 -3.25
C LEU A 130 -9.49 19.53 -4.11
N ALA A 131 -9.86 20.09 -5.27
CA ALA A 131 -10.72 19.41 -6.22
C ALA A 131 -10.05 18.15 -6.77
N LEU A 132 -8.78 18.23 -7.15
CA LEU A 132 -8.01 17.08 -7.68
C LEU A 132 -7.98 15.93 -6.66
N TRP A 133 -7.61 16.20 -5.41
CA TRP A 133 -7.50 15.16 -4.38
C TRP A 133 -8.85 14.54 -4.02
N THR A 134 -9.90 15.36 -3.99
CA THR A 134 -11.26 14.86 -3.77
C THR A 134 -11.69 13.93 -4.91
N MET A 135 -11.51 14.35 -6.15
CA MET A 135 -11.86 13.52 -7.32
C MET A 135 -10.98 12.26 -7.41
N GLN A 136 -9.70 12.36 -7.05
CA GLN A 136 -8.79 11.21 -6.97
C GLN A 136 -9.27 10.19 -5.94
N SER A 137 -9.66 10.63 -4.75
CA SER A 137 -10.19 9.74 -3.71
C SER A 137 -11.47 9.03 -4.16
N ILE A 138 -12.39 9.75 -4.80
CA ILE A 138 -13.64 9.18 -5.35
C ILE A 138 -13.34 8.21 -6.50
N ALA A 139 -12.41 8.56 -7.40
CA ALA A 139 -12.00 7.67 -8.48
C ALA A 139 -11.35 6.37 -7.97
N HIS A 140 -10.83 6.36 -6.75
CA HIS A 140 -10.33 5.18 -6.07
C HIS A 140 -11.39 4.46 -5.21
N GLY A 141 -12.66 4.91 -5.21
CA GLY A 141 -13.76 4.24 -4.54
C GLY A 141 -14.15 4.83 -3.18
N ALA A 142 -13.67 6.02 -2.81
CA ALA A 142 -14.09 6.64 -1.55
C ALA A 142 -15.57 7.03 -1.58
N ASP A 143 -16.34 6.59 -0.58
CA ASP A 143 -17.76 6.85 -0.44
C ASP A 143 -18.09 8.22 0.13
N PHE A 144 -17.20 8.76 0.94
CA PHE A 144 -17.34 10.12 1.47
C PHE A 144 -15.99 10.79 1.71
N ILE A 145 -16.02 12.12 1.71
CA ILE A 145 -14.85 12.96 2.00
C ILE A 145 -15.22 13.95 3.11
N SER A 146 -14.48 13.91 4.20
CA SER A 146 -14.53 14.89 5.30
C SER A 146 -13.25 15.71 5.29
N TYR A 147 -13.37 17.02 5.17
CA TYR A 147 -12.18 17.89 5.17
C TYR A 147 -11.72 18.19 6.59
N PHE A 148 -10.44 18.04 6.84
CA PHE A 148 -9.82 18.48 8.08
C PHE A 148 -9.11 19.81 7.86
N ARG A 149 -9.65 20.88 8.38
CA ARG A 149 -10.87 21.07 9.16
C ARG A 149 -11.67 22.26 8.62
N TRP A 150 -12.87 22.48 9.16
CA TRP A 150 -13.68 23.63 8.74
C TRP A 150 -12.97 24.95 8.97
N ARG A 151 -12.45 25.18 10.17
CA ARG A 151 -11.74 26.41 10.57
C ARG A 151 -10.49 26.07 11.36
N THR A 152 -9.41 26.81 11.08
CA THR A 152 -8.14 26.72 11.81
C THR A 152 -8.35 27.03 13.29
N CYS A 153 -7.80 26.21 14.19
CA CYS A 153 -7.85 26.47 15.62
C CYS A 153 -6.90 27.61 16.01
N ILE A 154 -7.26 28.34 17.06
CA ILE A 154 -6.54 29.55 17.50
C ILE A 154 -5.64 29.33 18.71
N MET A 155 -5.64 28.12 19.29
CA MET A 155 -4.81 27.76 20.43
C MET A 155 -4.42 26.28 20.38
N GLY A 156 -3.39 25.91 21.11
CA GLY A 156 -2.84 24.55 21.16
C GLY A 156 -1.73 24.33 20.13
N THR A 157 -1.22 23.12 20.07
CA THR A 157 -0.06 22.78 19.21
C THR A 157 -0.38 22.81 17.72
N GLU A 158 -1.66 22.68 17.35
CA GLU A 158 -2.14 22.62 15.97
C GLU A 158 -2.64 23.96 15.41
N ILE A 159 -2.19 25.08 15.97
CA ILE A 159 -2.55 26.41 15.46
C ILE A 159 -2.12 26.64 14.00
N TYR A 160 -1.18 25.85 13.48
CA TYR A 160 -0.71 25.89 12.10
C TYR A 160 -1.27 24.75 11.23
N TRP A 161 -2.21 23.96 11.78
CA TRP A 161 -2.93 22.97 11.01
C TRP A 161 -4.19 23.63 10.41
N HIS A 162 -4.03 24.18 9.21
CA HIS A 162 -5.02 25.07 8.62
C HIS A 162 -6.21 24.32 8.04
N GLY A 163 -7.40 24.85 8.33
CA GLY A 163 -8.67 24.40 7.78
C GLY A 163 -9.03 25.05 6.45
N ILE A 164 -10.26 24.80 6.00
CA ILE A 164 -10.87 25.50 4.85
C ILE A 164 -10.88 27.01 5.12
N LEU A 165 -11.37 27.41 6.29
CA LEU A 165 -11.29 28.78 6.76
C LEU A 165 -10.07 29.00 7.64
N ASP A 166 -9.54 30.21 7.61
CA ASP A 166 -8.46 30.64 8.49
C ASP A 166 -8.97 31.15 9.86
N TYR A 167 -8.09 31.76 10.65
CA TYR A 167 -8.40 32.28 11.98
C TYR A 167 -9.52 33.33 11.97
N SER A 168 -9.55 34.15 10.93
CA SER A 168 -10.51 35.26 10.80
C SER A 168 -11.89 34.83 10.33
N ASN A 169 -12.04 33.59 9.94
CA ASN A 169 -13.28 33.02 9.44
C ASN A 169 -13.83 33.70 8.17
N ARG A 170 -12.95 34.38 7.41
CA ARG A 170 -13.34 35.04 6.16
C ARG A 170 -13.37 34.08 4.99
N ASP A 171 -14.26 34.36 4.05
CA ASP A 171 -14.30 33.68 2.77
C ASP A 171 -12.93 33.77 2.06
N ASN A 172 -12.50 32.67 1.50
CA ASN A 172 -11.22 32.54 0.81
C ASN A 172 -11.31 31.59 -0.38
N ARG A 173 -10.18 31.46 -1.09
CA ARG A 173 -10.07 30.57 -2.26
C ARG A 173 -10.42 29.11 -1.96
N ARG A 174 -9.98 28.58 -0.81
CA ARG A 174 -10.24 27.18 -0.45
C ARG A 174 -11.72 26.90 -0.27
N LEU A 175 -12.46 27.81 0.36
CA LEU A 175 -13.91 27.71 0.49
C LEU A 175 -14.60 27.76 -0.88
N ALA A 176 -14.16 28.65 -1.77
CA ALA A 176 -14.70 28.73 -3.13
C ALA A 176 -14.45 27.42 -3.90
N GLU A 177 -13.27 26.84 -3.79
CA GLU A 177 -12.90 25.58 -4.43
C GLU A 177 -13.73 24.40 -3.88
N VAL A 178 -13.94 24.30 -2.57
CA VAL A 178 -14.79 23.26 -1.97
C VAL A 178 -16.25 23.40 -2.40
N LYS A 179 -16.77 24.62 -2.54
CA LYS A 179 -18.11 24.85 -3.13
C LYS A 179 -18.18 24.34 -4.57
N GLU A 180 -17.13 24.56 -5.37
CA GLU A 180 -17.06 24.08 -6.74
C GLU A 180 -16.93 22.54 -6.81
N VAL A 181 -16.23 21.91 -5.86
CA VAL A 181 -16.22 20.45 -5.76
C VAL A 181 -17.65 19.89 -5.65
N ARG A 182 -18.53 20.51 -4.87
CA ARG A 182 -19.93 20.10 -4.78
C ARG A 182 -20.61 20.05 -6.15
N ASN A 183 -20.44 21.10 -6.96
CA ASN A 183 -21.01 21.14 -8.30
C ASN A 183 -20.46 20.02 -9.18
N LYS A 184 -19.16 19.74 -9.10
CA LYS A 184 -18.52 18.63 -9.84
C LYS A 184 -19.07 17.27 -9.41
N LEU A 185 -19.28 17.03 -8.11
CA LEU A 185 -19.88 15.81 -7.60
C LEU A 185 -21.28 15.58 -8.15
N ASP A 186 -22.09 16.63 -8.27
CA ASP A 186 -23.42 16.54 -8.85
C ASP A 186 -23.38 16.09 -10.33
N THR A 187 -22.30 16.36 -11.07
CA THR A 187 -22.12 15.90 -12.46
C THR A 187 -21.70 14.45 -12.61
N ILE A 188 -21.14 13.86 -11.55
CA ILE A 188 -20.64 12.47 -11.55
C ILE A 188 -21.42 11.57 -10.59
N LYS A 189 -22.57 11.98 -10.10
CA LYS A 189 -23.38 11.24 -9.13
C LYS A 189 -23.70 9.80 -9.54
N GLU A 190 -23.65 9.51 -10.84
CA GLU A 190 -23.91 8.18 -11.40
C GLU A 190 -22.84 7.15 -11.04
N VAL A 191 -21.63 7.59 -10.66
CA VAL A 191 -20.56 6.68 -10.22
C VAL A 191 -20.71 6.25 -8.74
N ALA A 192 -21.63 6.86 -7.99
CA ALA A 192 -21.86 6.50 -6.59
C ALA A 192 -22.28 5.04 -6.48
N GLY A 193 -21.59 4.28 -5.62
CA GLY A 193 -21.82 2.85 -5.44
C GLY A 193 -21.28 1.96 -6.56
N SER A 194 -20.45 2.49 -7.46
CA SER A 194 -19.76 1.69 -8.49
C SER A 194 -18.49 1.09 -7.92
N ASP A 195 -18.20 -0.15 -8.30
CA ASP A 195 -16.95 -0.83 -7.97
C ASP A 195 -15.80 -0.37 -8.85
N TYR A 196 -14.61 -0.27 -8.26
CA TYR A 196 -13.39 -0.08 -9.01
C TYR A 196 -12.95 -1.42 -9.63
N MET A 197 -12.70 -1.43 -10.92
CA MET A 197 -12.34 -2.65 -11.66
C MET A 197 -10.87 -2.63 -12.04
N ALA A 198 -10.11 -3.62 -11.60
CA ALA A 198 -8.72 -3.84 -11.97
C ALA A 198 -8.51 -5.25 -12.51
N SER A 199 -7.65 -5.39 -13.51
CA SER A 199 -7.26 -6.69 -14.06
C SER A 199 -5.86 -7.13 -13.62
N VAL A 200 -5.14 -6.26 -12.94
CA VAL A 200 -3.80 -6.48 -12.40
C VAL A 200 -3.85 -6.32 -10.88
N GLY A 201 -3.27 -7.26 -10.17
CA GLY A 201 -3.12 -7.22 -8.73
C GLY A 201 -1.65 -7.23 -8.30
N VAL A 202 -1.32 -6.50 -7.24
CA VAL A 202 -0.03 -6.61 -6.57
C VAL A 202 -0.26 -7.19 -5.18
N ILE A 203 0.29 -8.38 -4.97
CA ILE A 203 0.14 -9.11 -3.71
C ILE A 203 1.06 -8.49 -2.66
N LYS A 204 0.51 -8.34 -1.48
CA LYS A 204 1.17 -7.91 -0.24
C LYS A 204 0.79 -8.84 0.91
N ASP A 205 1.54 -8.82 1.97
CA ASP A 205 1.18 -9.40 3.26
C ASP A 205 1.92 -8.70 4.39
N TYR A 206 1.38 -8.77 5.59
CA TYR A 206 1.93 -8.07 6.73
C TYR A 206 3.26 -8.65 7.22
N ASP A 207 3.48 -9.96 7.10
CA ASP A 207 4.72 -10.59 7.55
C ASP A 207 5.91 -10.09 6.72
N ASN A 208 5.75 -10.05 5.39
CA ASN A 208 6.76 -9.51 4.49
C ASN A 208 6.96 -8.00 4.67
N LEU A 209 5.89 -7.22 4.89
CA LEU A 209 6.01 -5.79 5.20
C LEU A 209 6.79 -5.55 6.48
N TRP A 210 6.49 -6.29 7.56
CA TRP A 210 7.18 -6.13 8.85
C TRP A 210 8.62 -6.64 8.81
N ASP A 211 8.90 -7.74 8.11
CA ASP A 211 10.25 -8.23 7.91
C ASP A 211 11.10 -7.23 7.13
N SER A 212 10.53 -6.59 6.11
CA SER A 212 11.22 -5.59 5.29
C SER A 212 11.67 -4.34 6.07
N GLU A 213 11.04 -4.06 7.21
CA GLU A 213 11.44 -2.95 8.08
C GLU A 213 12.72 -3.26 8.90
N VAL A 214 13.05 -4.52 9.08
CA VAL A 214 14.16 -4.97 9.93
C VAL A 214 15.24 -5.74 9.18
N ASP A 215 14.93 -6.31 8.04
CA ASP A 215 15.89 -6.92 7.12
C ASP A 215 16.25 -5.92 6.01
N VAL A 216 17.45 -5.36 6.10
CA VAL A 216 17.89 -4.35 5.13
C VAL A 216 17.97 -4.88 3.69
N TRP A 217 18.22 -6.17 3.50
CA TRP A 217 18.24 -6.81 2.19
C TRP A 217 16.83 -6.89 1.60
N HIS A 218 15.88 -7.32 2.39
CA HIS A 218 14.48 -7.37 2.01
C HIS A 218 13.90 -5.97 1.79
N GLY A 219 14.13 -5.06 2.72
CA GLY A 219 13.58 -3.71 2.68
C GLY A 219 14.07 -2.86 1.51
N ARG A 220 15.29 -3.10 1.00
CA ARG A 220 15.76 -2.44 -0.22
C ARG A 220 14.98 -2.89 -1.43
N VAL A 221 14.83 -4.20 -1.60
CA VAL A 221 14.08 -4.79 -2.72
C VAL A 221 12.63 -4.35 -2.68
N GLU A 222 11.98 -4.44 -1.50
CA GLU A 222 10.60 -4.02 -1.30
C GLU A 222 10.37 -2.58 -1.77
N LYS A 223 11.15 -1.64 -1.28
CA LYS A 223 10.99 -0.22 -1.63
C LYS A 223 11.16 0.07 -3.12
N GLN A 224 12.08 -0.62 -3.79
CA GLN A 224 12.33 -0.40 -5.21
C GLN A 224 11.28 -1.07 -6.09
N SER A 225 10.99 -2.34 -5.88
CA SER A 225 10.06 -3.11 -6.73
C SER A 225 8.62 -2.64 -6.60
N SER A 226 8.12 -2.40 -5.37
CA SER A 226 6.76 -1.88 -5.17
C SER A 226 6.59 -0.52 -5.85
N LYS A 227 7.57 0.36 -5.68
CA LYS A 227 7.54 1.69 -6.29
C LYS A 227 7.63 1.62 -7.82
N ALA A 228 8.44 0.72 -8.36
CA ALA A 228 8.55 0.50 -9.81
C ALA A 228 7.24 -0.02 -10.40
N LEU A 229 6.62 -1.02 -9.80
CA LEU A 229 5.33 -1.57 -10.24
C LEU A 229 4.22 -0.51 -10.18
N PHE A 230 4.13 0.23 -9.09
CA PHE A 230 3.17 1.32 -8.96
C PHE A 230 3.37 2.38 -10.06
N ARG A 231 4.61 2.84 -10.29
CA ARG A 231 4.93 3.81 -11.33
C ARG A 231 4.60 3.28 -12.73
N ALA A 232 4.95 2.05 -13.02
CA ALA A 232 4.63 1.41 -14.30
C ALA A 232 3.11 1.39 -14.54
N ALA A 233 2.33 0.99 -13.54
CA ALA A 233 0.87 1.00 -13.62
C ALA A 233 0.30 2.40 -13.86
N GLN A 234 0.83 3.41 -13.15
CA GLN A 234 0.41 4.80 -13.32
C GLN A 234 0.76 5.36 -14.71
N HIS A 235 1.94 5.06 -15.24
CA HIS A 235 2.37 5.51 -16.56
C HIS A 235 1.60 4.82 -17.69
N SER A 236 1.30 3.55 -17.54
CA SER A 236 0.53 2.78 -18.53
C SER A 236 -0.98 2.95 -18.40
N HIS A 237 -1.46 3.74 -17.43
CA HIS A 237 -2.89 3.87 -17.10
C HIS A 237 -3.57 2.53 -16.87
N THR A 238 -2.86 1.60 -16.23
CA THR A 238 -3.36 0.25 -15.92
C THR A 238 -4.02 0.24 -14.54
N PRO A 239 -5.34 0.03 -14.46
CA PRO A 239 -6.03 -0.14 -13.18
C PRO A 239 -5.43 -1.31 -12.40
N THR A 240 -5.03 -1.04 -11.16
CA THR A 240 -4.29 -2.00 -10.32
C THR A 240 -4.85 -1.98 -8.91
N ASP A 241 -4.96 -3.17 -8.31
CA ASP A 241 -5.30 -3.35 -6.90
C ASP A 241 -4.11 -3.89 -6.11
N TYR A 242 -4.08 -3.55 -4.82
CA TYR A 242 -3.29 -4.27 -3.84
C TYR A 242 -4.14 -5.39 -3.22
N ILE A 243 -3.55 -6.56 -3.08
CA ILE A 243 -4.22 -7.75 -2.56
C ILE A 243 -3.42 -8.26 -1.38
N TYR A 244 -3.95 -8.05 -0.19
CA TYR A 244 -3.33 -8.62 1.00
C TYR A 244 -3.72 -10.09 1.14
N LEU A 245 -2.73 -10.97 1.23
CA LEU A 245 -2.96 -12.37 1.56
C LEU A 245 -3.26 -12.48 3.06
N THR A 246 -4.54 -12.54 3.35
CA THR A 246 -5.10 -12.78 4.68
C THR A 246 -5.60 -14.22 4.79
N PRO A 247 -5.93 -14.72 5.98
CA PRO A 247 -6.54 -16.05 6.14
C PRO A 247 -7.83 -16.24 5.35
N GLU A 248 -8.52 -15.15 4.99
CA GLU A 248 -9.77 -15.13 4.25
C GLU A 248 -9.61 -15.01 2.74
N THR A 249 -8.41 -14.74 2.27
CA THR A 249 -8.15 -14.67 0.82
C THR A 249 -8.34 -16.05 0.21
N ASP A 250 -9.24 -16.12 -0.75
CA ASP A 250 -9.59 -17.34 -1.46
C ASP A 250 -9.27 -17.26 -2.96
N LEU A 251 -9.45 -18.39 -3.64
CA LEU A 251 -9.18 -18.51 -5.07
C LEU A 251 -10.10 -17.60 -5.90
N GLU A 252 -11.37 -17.46 -5.54
CA GLU A 252 -12.32 -16.64 -6.30
C GLU A 252 -11.89 -15.17 -6.32
N LYS A 253 -11.36 -14.67 -5.21
CA LYS A 253 -10.79 -13.31 -5.17
C LYS A 253 -9.60 -13.18 -6.12
N LEU A 254 -8.69 -14.15 -6.14
CA LEU A 254 -7.51 -14.11 -7.01
C LEU A 254 -7.87 -14.24 -8.50
N LYS A 255 -8.85 -15.05 -8.85
CA LYS A 255 -9.34 -15.25 -10.22
C LYS A 255 -9.96 -13.98 -10.84
N GLY A 256 -10.30 -12.99 -10.03
CA GLY A 256 -10.71 -11.67 -10.51
C GLY A 256 -9.61 -10.93 -11.29
N TYR A 257 -8.35 -11.34 -11.15
CA TYR A 257 -7.19 -10.71 -11.78
C TYR A 257 -6.57 -11.61 -12.83
N LYS A 258 -6.19 -11.01 -13.97
CA LYS A 258 -5.49 -11.72 -15.05
C LYS A 258 -4.02 -11.94 -14.74
N VAL A 259 -3.41 -10.96 -14.07
CA VAL A 259 -2.00 -10.99 -13.70
C VAL A 259 -1.87 -10.57 -12.22
N LEU A 260 -1.14 -11.37 -11.47
CA LEU A 260 -0.75 -11.09 -10.10
C LEU A 260 0.77 -10.93 -10.02
N PHE A 261 1.21 -9.83 -9.46
CA PHE A 261 2.60 -9.62 -9.06
C PHE A 261 2.74 -9.87 -7.57
N TYR A 262 3.70 -10.70 -7.18
CA TYR A 262 4.08 -10.87 -5.77
C TYR A 262 5.57 -10.53 -5.61
N PRO A 263 5.90 -9.23 -5.62
CA PRO A 263 7.29 -8.77 -5.69
C PRO A 263 8.11 -9.04 -4.42
N HIS A 264 7.44 -9.28 -3.30
CA HIS A 264 8.08 -9.40 -1.97
C HIS A 264 7.63 -10.66 -1.24
N ALA A 265 7.70 -11.80 -1.91
CA ALA A 265 7.37 -13.11 -1.37
C ALA A 265 8.55 -13.74 -0.61
N THR A 266 9.31 -12.97 0.17
CA THR A 266 10.49 -13.46 0.89
C THR A 266 10.11 -14.47 1.97
N ILE A 267 9.07 -14.18 2.76
CA ILE A 267 8.47 -15.13 3.69
C ILE A 267 7.29 -15.80 2.97
N LEU A 268 7.30 -17.11 2.93
CA LEU A 268 6.21 -17.91 2.37
C LEU A 268 5.66 -18.92 3.39
N GLU A 269 4.34 -19.11 3.32
CA GLU A 269 3.60 -20.09 4.11
C GLU A 269 3.02 -21.17 3.16
N PRO A 270 3.09 -22.46 3.51
CA PRO A 270 2.58 -23.54 2.65
C PRO A 270 1.12 -23.34 2.19
N LYS A 271 0.25 -22.84 3.06
CA LYS A 271 -1.16 -22.57 2.72
C LYS A 271 -1.29 -21.49 1.63
N ARG A 272 -0.48 -20.43 1.72
CA ARG A 272 -0.46 -19.35 0.70
C ARG A 272 0.07 -19.88 -0.64
N VAL A 273 1.13 -20.69 -0.60
CA VAL A 273 1.71 -21.32 -1.80
C VAL A 273 0.65 -22.16 -2.50
N LYS A 274 -0.07 -23.02 -1.77
CA LYS A 274 -1.13 -23.85 -2.34
C LYS A 274 -2.21 -23.01 -3.04
N LEU A 275 -2.61 -21.91 -2.45
CA LEU A 275 -3.58 -20.98 -3.07
C LEU A 275 -3.05 -20.38 -4.38
N LEU A 276 -1.75 -20.02 -4.41
CA LEU A 276 -1.09 -19.49 -5.61
C LEU A 276 -0.93 -20.56 -6.70
N GLU A 277 -0.63 -21.80 -6.33
CA GLU A 277 -0.61 -22.94 -7.24
C GLU A 277 -1.99 -23.20 -7.87
N GLU A 278 -3.04 -23.15 -7.07
CA GLU A 278 -4.42 -23.27 -7.56
C GLU A 278 -4.75 -22.13 -8.55
N TYR A 279 -4.39 -20.89 -8.24
CA TYR A 279 -4.59 -19.75 -9.13
C TYR A 279 -3.88 -19.93 -10.49
N VAL A 280 -2.62 -20.38 -10.49
CA VAL A 280 -1.87 -20.63 -11.72
C VAL A 280 -2.46 -21.81 -12.51
N SER A 281 -2.88 -22.88 -11.82
CA SER A 281 -3.50 -24.06 -12.47
C SER A 281 -4.83 -23.74 -13.16
N GLU A 282 -5.55 -22.74 -12.68
CA GLU A 282 -6.79 -22.20 -13.27
C GLU A 282 -6.51 -21.18 -14.41
N GLY A 283 -5.25 -21.00 -14.80
CA GLY A 283 -4.85 -20.14 -15.93
C GLY A 283 -4.45 -18.72 -15.55
N GLY A 284 -4.28 -18.43 -14.27
CA GLY A 284 -3.77 -17.15 -13.80
C GLY A 284 -2.28 -16.96 -14.11
N THR A 285 -1.85 -15.73 -14.33
CA THR A 285 -0.43 -15.38 -14.48
C THR A 285 0.10 -14.81 -13.16
N LEU A 286 1.12 -15.45 -12.60
CA LEU A 286 1.77 -15.03 -11.37
C LEU A 286 3.24 -14.67 -11.64
N VAL A 287 3.64 -13.46 -11.20
CA VAL A 287 5.00 -12.94 -11.36
C VAL A 287 5.61 -12.76 -9.97
N PHE A 288 6.67 -13.50 -9.69
CA PHE A 288 7.46 -13.32 -8.47
C PHE A 288 8.62 -12.35 -8.70
N GLY A 289 8.98 -11.63 -7.64
CA GLY A 289 10.19 -10.83 -7.60
C GLY A 289 11.40 -11.62 -7.07
N CYS A 290 12.56 -10.97 -7.03
CA CYS A 290 13.74 -11.54 -6.42
C CYS A 290 13.56 -11.79 -4.91
N ARG A 291 14.41 -12.65 -4.35
CA ARG A 291 14.35 -13.12 -2.95
C ARG A 291 13.05 -13.83 -2.56
N THR A 292 12.35 -14.38 -3.50
CA THR A 292 11.15 -15.19 -3.24
C THR A 292 11.50 -16.47 -2.50
N GLY A 293 10.75 -16.81 -1.44
CA GLY A 293 10.87 -18.07 -0.71
C GLY A 293 12.12 -18.23 0.16
N TYR A 294 12.82 -17.15 0.49
CA TYR A 294 14.06 -17.19 1.29
C TYR A 294 13.82 -17.53 2.76
N LYS A 295 12.63 -17.25 3.29
CA LYS A 295 12.33 -17.37 4.71
C LYS A 295 11.04 -18.12 5.00
N ASP A 296 11.01 -18.78 6.14
CA ASP A 296 9.81 -19.36 6.73
C ASP A 296 9.02 -18.32 7.55
N MET A 297 7.87 -18.72 8.08
CA MET A 297 6.99 -17.87 8.90
C MET A 297 7.63 -17.37 10.21
N THR A 298 8.76 -17.91 10.61
CA THR A 298 9.53 -17.42 11.76
C THR A 298 10.58 -16.39 11.37
N GLY A 299 10.69 -16.07 10.06
CA GLY A 299 11.71 -15.18 9.52
C GLY A 299 13.08 -15.82 9.38
N LYS A 300 13.21 -17.14 9.60
CA LYS A 300 14.47 -17.88 9.39
C LYS A 300 14.61 -18.24 7.94
N CYS A 301 15.85 -18.20 7.45
CA CYS A 301 16.14 -18.71 6.12
C CYS A 301 15.83 -20.20 6.04
N VAL A 302 15.21 -20.61 4.92
CA VAL A 302 14.89 -22.00 4.66
C VAL A 302 16.17 -22.81 4.37
N MET A 303 16.10 -24.13 4.55
CA MET A 303 17.21 -25.05 4.28
C MET A 303 17.05 -25.77 2.94
N GLU A 304 15.94 -25.55 2.25
CA GLU A 304 15.67 -26.07 0.91
C GLU A 304 16.41 -25.26 -0.16
N THR A 305 16.53 -25.85 -1.36
CA THR A 305 17.00 -25.10 -2.52
C THR A 305 16.03 -23.95 -2.82
N LEU A 306 16.56 -22.74 -2.97
CA LEU A 306 15.74 -21.56 -3.27
C LEU A 306 15.15 -21.65 -4.68
N PRO A 307 13.96 -21.15 -4.92
CA PRO A 307 13.09 -20.35 -4.05
C PRO A 307 12.19 -21.16 -3.09
N GLY A 308 12.68 -22.24 -2.54
CA GLY A 308 12.03 -22.99 -1.47
C GLY A 308 10.67 -23.58 -1.93
N LEU A 309 9.62 -23.27 -1.21
CA LEU A 309 8.27 -23.79 -1.41
C LEU A 309 7.70 -23.57 -2.84
N VAL A 310 8.24 -22.63 -3.62
CA VAL A 310 7.73 -22.30 -4.96
C VAL A 310 8.68 -22.73 -6.07
N SER A 311 9.73 -23.50 -5.78
CA SER A 311 10.68 -24.01 -6.79
C SER A 311 9.98 -24.81 -7.89
N ASP A 312 9.04 -25.68 -7.55
CA ASP A 312 8.28 -26.46 -8.54
C ASP A 312 7.28 -25.59 -9.31
N LEU A 313 6.64 -24.63 -8.65
CA LEU A 313 5.70 -23.71 -9.29
C LEU A 313 6.40 -22.78 -10.30
N THR A 314 7.59 -22.30 -9.97
CA THR A 314 8.37 -21.42 -10.85
C THR A 314 9.12 -22.19 -11.94
N GLY A 315 9.38 -23.48 -11.74
CA GLY A 315 10.21 -24.28 -12.62
C GLY A 315 11.66 -23.81 -12.66
N ALA A 316 12.14 -23.15 -11.62
CA ALA A 316 13.49 -22.64 -11.53
C ALA A 316 14.03 -22.72 -10.09
N ASP A 317 15.31 -22.97 -9.99
CA ASP A 317 16.08 -22.88 -8.75
C ASP A 317 16.97 -21.63 -8.77
N VAL A 318 17.22 -21.04 -7.61
CA VAL A 318 18.19 -19.96 -7.47
C VAL A 318 19.57 -20.58 -7.32
N TYR A 319 20.41 -20.38 -8.34
CA TYR A 319 21.77 -20.89 -8.38
C TYR A 319 22.74 -20.05 -7.55
N GLU A 320 22.62 -18.73 -7.66
CA GLU A 320 23.42 -17.75 -6.92
C GLU A 320 22.61 -16.47 -6.74
N TYR A 321 23.00 -15.64 -5.80
CA TYR A 321 22.36 -14.34 -5.59
C TYR A 321 23.35 -13.32 -5.01
N THR A 322 23.13 -12.05 -5.34
CA THR A 322 23.92 -10.96 -4.76
C THR A 322 23.14 -9.63 -4.73
N PHE A 323 23.50 -8.76 -3.81
CA PHE A 323 23.15 -7.36 -3.98
C PHE A 323 24.17 -6.68 -4.89
N ILE A 324 23.75 -5.64 -5.60
CA ILE A 324 24.60 -4.84 -6.47
C ILE A 324 25.10 -3.65 -5.66
N ALA A 325 26.42 -3.51 -5.54
CA ALA A 325 27.00 -2.42 -4.77
C ALA A 325 26.68 -1.06 -5.42
N PRO A 326 26.47 0.00 -4.62
CA PRO A 326 26.08 1.32 -5.16
C PRO A 326 27.08 1.95 -6.14
N ASP A 327 28.33 1.50 -6.08
CA ASP A 327 29.44 1.93 -6.96
C ASP A 327 29.74 0.95 -8.11
N SER A 328 28.94 -0.11 -8.21
CA SER A 328 29.04 -1.08 -9.31
C SER A 328 28.13 -0.68 -10.47
N GLU A 329 28.53 -1.07 -11.67
CA GLU A 329 27.65 -0.99 -12.84
C GLU A 329 26.41 -1.87 -12.63
N PRO A 330 25.23 -1.46 -13.12
CA PRO A 330 24.05 -2.31 -13.12
C PRO A 330 24.30 -3.60 -13.88
N VAL A 331 23.63 -4.67 -13.47
CA VAL A 331 23.64 -5.93 -14.20
C VAL A 331 22.65 -5.85 -15.36
N GLY A 332 23.14 -6.00 -16.59
CA GLY A 332 22.29 -6.06 -17.79
C GLY A 332 21.51 -7.37 -17.83
N ILE A 333 20.25 -7.30 -18.22
CA ILE A 333 19.38 -8.44 -18.44
C ILE A 333 18.81 -8.30 -19.85
N ASP A 334 19.21 -9.17 -20.76
CA ASP A 334 18.72 -9.14 -22.13
C ASP A 334 17.37 -9.86 -22.23
N TRP A 335 16.33 -9.12 -22.59
CA TRP A 335 14.97 -9.62 -22.74
C TRP A 335 14.34 -9.09 -24.03
N ASP A 336 13.97 -10.01 -24.91
CA ASP A 336 13.28 -9.70 -26.17
C ASP A 336 13.94 -8.56 -26.99
N GLY A 337 15.27 -8.60 -27.08
CA GLY A 337 16.05 -7.62 -27.83
C GLY A 337 16.23 -6.25 -27.13
N SER A 338 15.84 -6.15 -25.88
CA SER A 338 16.07 -4.99 -25.03
C SER A 338 16.91 -5.37 -23.82
N THR A 339 17.81 -4.49 -23.40
CA THR A 339 18.57 -4.68 -22.16
C THR A 339 17.87 -3.95 -21.03
N LEU A 340 17.44 -4.68 -20.01
CA LEU A 340 16.96 -4.15 -18.73
C LEU A 340 18.12 -4.07 -17.75
N GLU A 341 18.02 -3.23 -16.72
CA GLU A 341 19.08 -3.04 -15.74
C GLU A 341 18.59 -3.38 -14.33
N ALA A 342 19.28 -4.34 -13.68
CA ALA A 342 19.14 -4.58 -12.26
C ALA A 342 20.22 -3.77 -11.51
N SER A 343 19.79 -2.94 -10.55
CA SER A 343 20.68 -2.02 -9.83
C SER A 343 20.69 -2.21 -8.31
N VAL A 344 19.93 -3.16 -7.77
CA VAL A 344 19.81 -3.38 -6.32
C VAL A 344 20.17 -4.79 -5.91
N PHE A 345 19.51 -5.77 -6.53
CA PHE A 345 19.65 -7.18 -6.19
C PHE A 345 19.38 -8.04 -7.41
N VAL A 346 20.05 -9.18 -7.50
CA VAL A 346 19.85 -10.17 -8.55
C VAL A 346 19.88 -11.58 -7.97
N ASP A 347 18.91 -12.38 -8.39
CA ASP A 347 18.93 -13.84 -8.30
C ASP A 347 19.32 -14.40 -9.66
N LEU A 348 20.32 -15.27 -9.70
CA LEU A 348 20.68 -16.04 -10.90
C LEU A 348 19.88 -17.34 -10.87
N LEU A 349 19.04 -17.52 -11.87
CA LEU A 349 18.11 -18.63 -11.94
C LEU A 349 18.66 -19.75 -12.83
N GLN A 350 18.39 -20.97 -12.45
CA GLN A 350 18.61 -22.16 -13.26
C GLN A 350 17.27 -22.84 -13.54
N VAL A 351 16.94 -23.01 -14.81
CA VAL A 351 15.72 -23.70 -15.26
C VAL A 351 15.70 -25.13 -14.73
N LYS A 352 14.53 -25.56 -14.23
CA LYS A 352 14.28 -26.88 -13.67
C LYS A 352 13.17 -27.58 -14.45
N GLY A 353 13.55 -28.70 -15.13
CA GLY A 353 12.61 -29.50 -15.90
C GLY A 353 12.24 -28.92 -17.27
N ASP A 354 11.39 -29.64 -17.99
CA ASP A 354 11.08 -29.39 -19.41
C ASP A 354 9.94 -28.37 -19.60
N ASN A 355 9.24 -28.01 -18.51
CA ASN A 355 8.09 -27.10 -18.57
C ASN A 355 8.45 -25.64 -18.31
N ALA A 356 9.70 -25.38 -17.99
CA ALA A 356 10.20 -24.01 -17.76
C ALA A 356 11.03 -23.54 -18.94
N LYS A 357 11.01 -22.26 -19.21
CA LYS A 357 11.74 -21.64 -20.31
C LYS A 357 12.45 -20.38 -19.81
N GLU A 358 13.69 -20.25 -20.25
CA GLU A 358 14.45 -19.02 -20.09
C GLU A 358 14.00 -17.99 -21.12
N GLU A 359 13.54 -16.83 -20.65
CA GLU A 359 13.07 -15.74 -21.52
C GLU A 359 14.01 -14.52 -21.45
N ALA A 360 14.93 -14.48 -20.47
CA ALA A 360 15.88 -13.38 -20.27
C ALA A 360 17.23 -13.92 -19.78
N VAL A 361 18.32 -13.28 -20.19
CA VAL A 361 19.71 -13.70 -19.88
C VAL A 361 20.49 -12.53 -19.27
#